data_25da1858587014c2f9f7c7d057109255
#
_entry.id   25da1858587014c2f9f7c7d057109255
#
_cell.length_a   1.000
_cell.length_b   1.000
_cell.length_c   1.000
_cell.angle_alpha   90.00
_cell.angle_beta   90.00
_cell.angle_gamma   90.00
#
_symmetry.space_group_name_H-M   'P 1'
#
loop_
_entity.id
_entity.type
_entity.pdbx_description
1 polymer ?
#
loop_
_entity_poly.entity_id
_entity_poly.type
_entity_poly.pdbx_seq_one_letter_code
_entity_poly.pdbx_strand_id
1 'polypeptide(L)'
;LGADVASALNYKLGDDIVTFAEVLRRKGYATGYAGKWHLDGDGKPQWGPKRKFGWEDNRFMFNRGHWKMFADGPNGPRVGSTKNGRPDYGLKGADEKSFATDWLTDKVINFVNEKKGKSFCYMVSYPDPHGPNTVRAPYDTMYEDVKPPIPRSVNKTRAQTPKWAAKAPRITADTIRILMPKYYGMVKCLDDNIGRILDTLRKNGQIDNTIIVFTSDHGDLCGEHGRLNK
;
A
#
# COMPACT_ATOMS: atom_id res chain seq x y z
N LEU A 1 -6.41 -13.46 -17.43
CA LEU A 1 -5.36 -12.46 -17.38
C LEU A 1 -4.13 -13.08 -16.73
N GLY A 2 -3.31 -13.76 -17.53
CA GLY A 2 -2.12 -14.46 -17.06
C GLY A 2 -0.85 -13.61 -17.10
N ALA A 3 -0.94 -12.31 -16.80
CA ALA A 3 0.25 -11.52 -16.65
C ALA A 3 0.82 -11.75 -15.26
N ASP A 4 1.98 -12.37 -15.16
CA ASP A 4 2.78 -12.37 -13.96
C ASP A 4 3.32 -10.95 -13.70
N VAL A 5 2.45 -10.12 -13.14
CA VAL A 5 2.74 -8.70 -12.87
C VAL A 5 3.83 -8.55 -11.82
N ALA A 6 4.05 -9.57 -10.99
CA ALA A 6 5.06 -9.54 -9.94
C ALA A 6 6.50 -9.56 -10.49
N SER A 7 6.71 -10.13 -11.67
CA SER A 7 8.03 -10.20 -12.31
C SER A 7 8.30 -9.05 -13.29
N ALA A 8 7.28 -8.32 -13.71
CA ALA A 8 7.39 -7.26 -14.72
C ALA A 8 7.55 -5.89 -14.07
N LEU A 9 8.77 -5.51 -13.74
CA LEU A 9 9.09 -4.21 -13.11
C LEU A 9 8.59 -2.99 -13.92
N ASN A 10 8.37 -3.12 -15.21
CA ASN A 10 7.97 -2.05 -16.12
C ASN A 10 6.65 -2.35 -16.84
N TYR A 11 5.81 -3.17 -16.21
CA TYR A 11 4.51 -3.51 -16.78
C TYR A 11 3.64 -2.27 -16.95
N LYS A 12 3.04 -2.15 -18.13
CA LYS A 12 2.05 -1.14 -18.45
C LYS A 12 0.76 -1.83 -18.88
N LEU A 13 -0.34 -1.48 -18.24
CA LEU A 13 -1.64 -2.00 -18.60
C LEU A 13 -2.00 -1.57 -20.03
N GLY A 14 -2.41 -2.51 -20.89
CA GLY A 14 -2.79 -2.26 -22.26
C GLY A 14 -3.85 -1.17 -22.41
N ASP A 15 -3.81 -0.41 -23.50
CA ASP A 15 -4.73 0.72 -23.69
C ASP A 15 -6.16 0.27 -24.01
N ASP A 16 -6.33 -0.97 -24.45
CA ASP A 16 -7.59 -1.66 -24.72
C ASP A 16 -8.25 -2.25 -23.47
N ILE A 17 -7.54 -2.31 -22.35
CA ILE A 17 -8.07 -2.91 -21.13
C ILE A 17 -9.09 -1.98 -20.47
N VAL A 18 -10.30 -2.49 -20.31
CA VAL A 18 -11.38 -1.84 -19.56
C VAL A 18 -11.32 -2.27 -18.10
N THR A 19 -11.12 -1.32 -17.20
CA THR A 19 -11.12 -1.58 -15.76
C THR A 19 -12.54 -1.57 -15.19
N PHE A 20 -12.75 -2.17 -14.02
CA PHE A 20 -14.04 -2.08 -13.33
C PHE A 20 -14.42 -0.63 -12.97
N ALA A 21 -13.42 0.21 -12.68
CA ALA A 21 -13.64 1.64 -12.44
C ALA A 21 -14.21 2.34 -13.68
N GLU A 22 -13.72 2.00 -14.88
CA GLU A 22 -14.26 2.51 -16.13
C GLU A 22 -15.72 2.11 -16.33
N VAL A 23 -16.08 0.85 -16.02
CA VAL A 23 -17.45 0.36 -16.11
C VAL A 23 -18.37 1.12 -15.15
N LEU A 24 -17.95 1.29 -13.89
CA LEU A 24 -18.73 2.01 -12.88
C LEU A 24 -18.86 3.50 -13.21
N ARG A 25 -17.79 4.13 -13.69
CA ARG A 25 -17.81 5.52 -14.16
C ARG A 25 -18.86 5.71 -15.27
N ARG A 26 -18.90 4.83 -16.26
CA ARG A 26 -19.92 4.85 -17.33
C ARG A 26 -21.35 4.67 -16.81
N LYS A 27 -21.52 4.09 -15.63
CA LYS A 27 -22.81 3.97 -14.92
C LYS A 27 -23.11 5.14 -13.98
N GLY A 28 -22.33 6.22 -14.03
CA GLY A 28 -22.55 7.43 -13.26
C GLY A 28 -22.00 7.41 -11.83
N TYR A 29 -21.20 6.41 -11.47
CA TYR A 29 -20.50 6.43 -10.19
C TYR A 29 -19.36 7.46 -10.19
N ALA A 30 -19.25 8.23 -9.12
CA ALA A 30 -18.03 8.99 -8.84
C ALA A 30 -16.89 8.02 -8.50
N THR A 31 -15.77 8.09 -9.21
CA THR A 31 -14.67 7.13 -9.03
C THR A 31 -13.42 7.82 -8.52
N GLY A 32 -12.75 7.23 -7.54
CA GLY A 32 -11.52 7.78 -6.97
C GLY A 32 -10.51 6.69 -6.57
N TYR A 33 -9.24 7.07 -6.56
CA TYR A 33 -8.13 6.21 -6.19
C TYR A 33 -7.07 6.95 -5.40
N ALA A 34 -6.59 6.33 -4.32
CA ALA A 34 -5.40 6.77 -3.61
C ALA A 34 -4.44 5.60 -3.38
N GLY A 35 -3.15 5.87 -3.48
CA GLY A 35 -2.12 4.87 -3.21
C GLY A 35 -1.43 4.33 -4.45
N LYS A 36 -0.80 3.16 -4.30
CA LYS A 36 0.07 2.57 -5.29
C LYS A 36 -0.72 1.88 -6.41
N TRP A 37 -0.41 2.23 -7.67
CA TRP A 37 -1.02 1.63 -8.85
C TRP A 37 -0.18 0.50 -9.45
N HIS A 38 1.08 0.77 -9.75
CA HIS A 38 2.08 -0.14 -10.29
C HIS A 38 1.72 -0.81 -11.65
N LEU A 39 0.86 -0.19 -12.44
CA LEU A 39 0.43 -0.70 -13.75
C LEU A 39 0.60 0.35 -14.88
N ASP A 40 1.54 1.32 -14.72
CA ASP A 40 1.78 2.38 -15.70
C ASP A 40 3.29 2.56 -16.01
N GLY A 41 4.00 1.45 -16.24
CA GLY A 41 5.42 1.46 -16.57
C GLY A 41 6.33 1.75 -15.38
N ASP A 42 7.45 2.43 -15.60
CA ASP A 42 8.56 2.57 -14.65
C ASP A 42 8.61 3.89 -13.86
N GLY A 43 7.68 4.80 -14.11
CA GLY A 43 7.61 6.09 -13.41
C GLY A 43 7.52 5.96 -11.88
N LYS A 44 8.31 6.78 -11.14
CA LYS A 44 8.45 6.67 -9.68
C LYS A 44 8.70 8.04 -9.02
N PRO A 45 7.82 8.57 -8.20
CA PRO A 45 6.48 8.04 -7.85
C PRO A 45 5.46 8.11 -9.00
N GLN A 46 5.54 9.09 -9.88
CA GLN A 46 4.59 9.36 -10.97
C GLN A 46 3.16 9.51 -10.44
N TRP A 47 2.91 10.66 -9.81
CA TRP A 47 1.60 11.03 -9.30
C TRP A 47 0.59 11.33 -10.42
N GLY A 48 -0.66 10.95 -10.19
CA GLY A 48 -1.77 11.27 -11.08
C GLY A 48 -1.51 10.88 -12.54
N PRO A 49 -1.33 9.58 -12.84
CA PRO A 49 -1.02 9.15 -14.22
C PRO A 49 -1.99 9.77 -15.22
N LYS A 50 -1.48 10.18 -16.39
CA LYS A 50 -2.29 10.82 -17.46
C LYS A 50 -3.45 9.94 -17.90
N ARG A 51 -3.22 8.65 -18.04
CA ARG A 51 -4.27 7.65 -18.24
C ARG A 51 -4.91 7.35 -16.90
N LYS A 52 -6.17 7.75 -16.73
CA LYS A 52 -6.88 7.66 -15.45
C LYS A 52 -7.39 6.25 -15.11
N PHE A 53 -7.40 5.31 -16.03
CA PHE A 53 -7.86 3.93 -15.83
C PHE A 53 -9.30 3.83 -15.28
N GLY A 54 -10.15 4.82 -15.57
CA GLY A 54 -11.52 4.92 -15.05
C GLY A 54 -11.66 5.66 -13.71
N TRP A 55 -10.56 6.04 -13.07
CA TRP A 55 -10.54 6.80 -11.82
C TRP A 55 -10.55 8.30 -12.12
N GLU A 56 -11.69 8.97 -11.97
CA GLU A 56 -11.82 10.42 -12.24
C GLU A 56 -10.96 11.24 -11.29
N ASP A 57 -11.00 10.93 -10.00
CA ASP A 57 -10.07 11.46 -9.00
C ASP A 57 -8.90 10.49 -8.79
N ASN A 58 -7.84 10.68 -9.57
CA ASN A 58 -6.60 9.92 -9.46
C ASN A 58 -5.42 10.77 -8.93
N ARG A 59 -5.70 11.95 -8.36
CA ARG A 59 -4.66 12.88 -7.87
C ARG A 59 -3.69 12.23 -6.88
N PHE A 60 -4.21 11.34 -6.06
CA PHE A 60 -3.46 10.65 -5.00
C PHE A 60 -3.02 9.24 -5.40
N MET A 61 -3.20 8.87 -6.66
CA MET A 61 -2.64 7.66 -7.25
C MET A 61 -1.17 7.90 -7.60
N PHE A 62 -0.30 7.01 -7.18
CA PHE A 62 1.10 7.00 -7.63
C PHE A 62 1.49 5.64 -8.19
N ASN A 63 2.39 5.65 -9.20
CA ASN A 63 2.68 4.41 -9.91
C ASN A 63 3.55 3.46 -9.08
N ARG A 64 4.71 3.90 -8.59
CA ARG A 64 5.69 3.00 -7.95
C ARG A 64 6.29 3.59 -6.67
N GLY A 65 6.77 2.70 -5.82
CA GLY A 65 7.46 2.99 -4.57
C GLY A 65 6.69 2.47 -3.35
N HIS A 66 7.40 2.37 -2.22
CA HIS A 66 6.88 1.97 -0.93
C HIS A 66 7.17 3.10 0.07
N TRP A 67 6.69 4.28 -0.28
CA TRP A 67 6.96 5.51 0.43
C TRP A 67 6.32 5.48 1.82
N LYS A 68 7.06 5.97 2.83
CA LYS A 68 6.58 6.00 4.22
C LYS A 68 6.01 7.34 4.65
N MET A 69 6.29 8.38 3.89
CA MET A 69 5.77 9.72 4.16
C MET A 69 5.25 10.38 2.90
N PHE A 70 4.10 11.03 3.03
CA PHE A 70 3.53 11.90 2.00
C PHE A 70 3.24 13.28 2.57
N ALA A 71 3.14 14.26 1.69
CA ALA A 71 2.73 15.61 2.02
C ALA A 71 1.97 16.24 0.85
N ASP A 72 1.06 17.13 1.16
CA ASP A 72 0.49 18.02 0.17
C ASP A 72 1.49 19.13 -0.16
N GLY A 73 1.58 19.49 -1.43
CA GLY A 73 2.45 20.55 -1.90
C GLY A 73 1.69 21.51 -2.82
N PRO A 74 2.28 22.64 -3.16
CA PRO A 74 1.61 23.66 -3.99
C PRO A 74 1.21 23.14 -5.38
N ASN A 75 1.93 22.14 -5.89
CA ASN A 75 1.68 21.55 -7.20
C ASN A 75 1.06 20.14 -7.11
N GLY A 76 0.49 19.76 -5.96
CA GLY A 76 -0.07 18.44 -5.71
C GLY A 76 0.73 17.59 -4.71
N PRO A 77 0.39 16.31 -4.57
CA PRO A 77 1.02 15.42 -3.61
C PRO A 77 2.51 15.18 -3.91
N ARG A 78 3.27 14.99 -2.85
CA ARG A 78 4.70 14.67 -2.94
C ARG A 78 5.11 13.64 -1.89
N VAL A 79 6.25 12.98 -2.11
CA VAL A 79 6.90 12.17 -1.08
C VAL A 79 7.41 13.11 0.02
N GLY A 80 7.09 12.81 1.26
CA GLY A 80 7.41 13.66 2.41
C GLY A 80 8.88 13.58 2.83
N SER A 81 9.54 12.44 2.62
CA SER A 81 10.95 12.24 2.96
C SER A 81 11.84 12.34 1.73
N THR A 82 12.98 13.03 1.88
CA THR A 82 13.98 13.15 0.82
C THR A 82 15.40 12.94 1.37
N LYS A 83 16.25 12.35 0.54
CA LYS A 83 17.69 12.22 0.79
C LYS A 83 18.46 12.73 -0.42
N ASN A 84 19.37 13.66 -0.20
CA ASN A 84 20.13 14.32 -1.29
C ASN A 84 19.21 14.91 -2.39
N GLY A 85 18.11 15.55 -1.98
CA GLY A 85 17.13 16.17 -2.89
C GLY A 85 16.24 15.20 -3.67
N ARG A 86 16.33 13.90 -3.42
CA ARG A 86 15.52 12.87 -4.09
C ARG A 86 14.58 12.20 -3.09
N PRO A 87 13.35 11.80 -3.52
CA PRO A 87 12.45 11.03 -2.67
C PRO A 87 13.13 9.79 -2.10
N ASP A 88 12.92 9.53 -0.82
CA ASP A 88 13.40 8.33 -0.14
C ASP A 88 12.34 7.67 0.75
N TYR A 89 12.70 6.58 1.41
CA TYR A 89 11.82 5.81 2.29
C TYR A 89 11.99 6.16 3.77
N GLY A 90 12.54 7.34 4.07
CA GLY A 90 12.75 7.80 5.44
C GLY A 90 11.42 8.01 6.18
N LEU A 91 11.51 7.94 7.52
CA LEU A 91 10.39 8.08 8.44
C LEU A 91 10.62 9.20 9.48
N LYS A 92 11.75 9.91 9.40
CA LYS A 92 12.10 10.91 10.41
C LYS A 92 11.05 12.02 10.49
N GLY A 93 10.45 12.17 11.68
CA GLY A 93 9.43 13.17 11.94
C GLY A 93 8.04 12.81 11.39
N ALA A 94 7.82 11.55 11.01
CA ALA A 94 6.50 11.09 10.59
C ALA A 94 5.50 11.15 11.75
N ASP A 95 4.33 11.67 11.46
CA ASP A 95 3.18 11.78 12.35
C ASP A 95 1.90 11.28 11.64
N GLU A 96 0.76 11.43 12.30
CA GLU A 96 -0.56 11.06 11.74
C GLU A 96 -0.97 11.86 10.50
N LYS A 97 -0.31 12.97 10.20
CA LYS A 97 -0.61 13.80 9.01
C LYS A 97 0.28 13.46 7.82
N SER A 98 1.45 12.90 8.09
CA SER A 98 2.50 12.67 7.10
C SER A 98 2.81 11.20 6.84
N PHE A 99 2.51 10.29 7.79
CA PHE A 99 2.71 8.87 7.56
C PHE A 99 1.80 8.37 6.43
N ALA A 100 2.36 7.63 5.48
CA ALA A 100 1.70 7.31 4.22
C ALA A 100 0.33 6.64 4.39
N THR A 101 0.20 5.71 5.34
CA THR A 101 -1.06 5.02 5.62
C THR A 101 -2.13 5.99 6.12
N ASP A 102 -1.80 6.84 7.08
CA ASP A 102 -2.73 7.83 7.62
C ASP A 102 -3.10 8.87 6.55
N TRP A 103 -2.10 9.40 5.84
CA TRP A 103 -2.31 10.41 4.80
C TRP A 103 -3.23 9.89 3.68
N LEU A 104 -3.04 8.66 3.21
CA LEU A 104 -3.91 8.03 2.20
C LEU A 104 -5.33 7.85 2.74
N THR A 105 -5.47 7.43 4.00
CA THR A 105 -6.76 7.29 4.67
C THR A 105 -7.53 8.61 4.72
N ASP A 106 -6.85 9.73 5.02
CA ASP A 106 -7.47 11.05 5.01
C ASP A 106 -8.02 11.41 3.63
N LYS A 107 -7.33 11.02 2.54
CA LYS A 107 -7.84 11.26 1.17
C LYS A 107 -9.11 10.43 0.88
N VAL A 108 -9.17 9.18 1.37
CA VAL A 108 -10.41 8.36 1.29
C VAL A 108 -11.55 9.02 2.05
N ILE A 109 -11.31 9.41 3.31
CA ILE A 109 -12.30 10.03 4.18
C ILE A 109 -12.85 11.33 3.56
N ASN A 110 -11.97 12.16 3.03
CA ASN A 110 -12.36 13.38 2.35
C ASN A 110 -13.26 13.09 1.13
N PHE A 111 -12.87 12.14 0.30
CA PHE A 111 -13.67 11.73 -0.86
C PHE A 111 -15.06 11.21 -0.45
N VAL A 112 -15.11 10.31 0.54
CA VAL A 112 -16.39 9.76 1.05
C VAL A 112 -17.32 10.87 1.56
N ASN A 113 -16.77 11.84 2.28
CA ASN A 113 -17.54 12.98 2.79
C ASN A 113 -18.03 13.88 1.65
N GLU A 114 -17.20 14.18 0.64
CA GLU A 114 -17.55 14.98 -0.52
C GLU A 114 -18.62 14.31 -1.40
N LYS A 115 -18.64 12.96 -1.44
CA LYS A 115 -19.56 12.16 -2.24
C LYS A 115 -20.77 11.64 -1.44
N LYS A 116 -21.02 12.17 -0.23
CA LYS A 116 -22.20 11.83 0.54
C LYS A 116 -23.48 12.01 -0.29
N GLY A 117 -24.33 11.00 -0.31
CA GLY A 117 -25.58 10.99 -1.10
C GLY A 117 -25.41 10.73 -2.60
N LYS A 118 -24.21 10.38 -3.05
CA LYS A 118 -23.95 9.96 -4.44
C LYS A 118 -23.42 8.53 -4.49
N SER A 119 -23.72 7.84 -5.59
CA SER A 119 -23.06 6.56 -5.87
C SER A 119 -21.58 6.79 -6.15
N PHE A 120 -20.71 6.05 -5.47
CA PHE A 120 -19.27 6.17 -5.65
C PHE A 120 -18.58 4.80 -5.66
N CYS A 121 -17.39 4.77 -6.22
CA CYS A 121 -16.43 3.69 -6.10
C CYS A 121 -15.07 4.27 -5.78
N TYR A 122 -14.49 3.86 -4.66
CA TYR A 122 -13.14 4.29 -4.28
C TYR A 122 -12.25 3.10 -4.02
N MET A 123 -11.03 3.14 -4.51
CA MET A 123 -10.00 2.17 -4.19
C MET A 123 -8.85 2.85 -3.46
N VAL A 124 -8.45 2.31 -2.33
CA VAL A 124 -7.20 2.67 -1.67
C VAL A 124 -6.23 1.50 -1.71
N SER A 125 -5.01 1.76 -2.18
CA SER A 125 -3.96 0.75 -2.25
C SER A 125 -2.77 1.20 -1.40
N TYR A 126 -2.74 0.72 -0.17
CA TYR A 126 -1.69 1.05 0.78
C TYR A 126 -0.36 0.41 0.38
N PRO A 127 0.78 1.13 0.45
CA PRO A 127 2.09 0.53 0.28
C PRO A 127 2.45 -0.42 1.41
N ASP A 128 1.99 -0.14 2.63
CA ASP A 128 2.19 -0.99 3.80
C ASP A 128 1.31 -2.27 3.70
N PRO A 129 1.76 -3.38 4.27
CA PRO A 129 2.96 -3.56 5.10
C PRO A 129 4.24 -3.93 4.31
N HIS A 130 4.39 -3.53 3.04
CA HIS A 130 5.62 -3.77 2.28
C HIS A 130 6.83 -3.07 2.93
N GLY A 131 7.98 -3.72 2.91
CA GLY A 131 9.23 -3.13 3.40
C GLY A 131 9.60 -1.78 2.75
N PRO A 132 10.38 -0.93 3.43
CA PRO A 132 11.07 -1.16 4.70
C PRO A 132 10.09 -1.32 5.86
N ASN A 133 10.40 -2.26 6.78
CA ASN A 133 9.58 -2.54 7.94
C ASN A 133 9.75 -1.44 8.99
N THR A 134 9.13 -0.31 8.73
CA THR A 134 9.14 0.88 9.58
C THR A 134 7.76 1.51 9.61
N VAL A 135 7.34 1.96 10.78
CA VAL A 135 6.05 2.59 11.02
C VAL A 135 6.22 3.72 12.03
N ARG A 136 5.33 4.70 12.04
CA ARG A 136 5.37 5.81 12.99
C ARG A 136 5.00 5.36 14.42
N ALA A 137 5.33 6.19 15.40
CA ALA A 137 4.83 6.04 16.76
C ALA A 137 3.28 6.15 16.80
N PRO A 138 2.60 5.44 17.71
CA PRO A 138 3.14 4.51 18.71
C PRO A 138 3.32 3.07 18.20
N TYR A 139 3.04 2.80 16.93
CA TYR A 139 3.05 1.45 16.34
C TYR A 139 4.46 0.88 16.21
N ASP A 140 5.48 1.72 16.17
CA ASP A 140 6.89 1.34 16.02
C ASP A 140 7.44 0.50 17.17
N THR A 141 6.87 0.69 18.38
CA THR A 141 7.26 -0.03 19.60
C THR A 141 6.15 -0.92 20.16
N MET A 142 4.93 -0.82 19.65
CA MET A 142 3.73 -1.48 20.19
C MET A 142 3.89 -3.00 20.36
N TYR A 143 4.71 -3.65 19.58
CA TYR A 143 4.90 -5.10 19.57
C TYR A 143 6.35 -5.52 19.86
N GLU A 144 7.18 -4.64 20.44
CA GLU A 144 8.61 -4.93 20.66
C GLU A 144 8.84 -6.11 21.62
N ASP A 145 7.94 -6.32 22.58
CA ASP A 145 8.00 -7.46 23.51
C ASP A 145 7.46 -8.77 22.93
N VAL A 146 6.84 -8.71 21.75
CA VAL A 146 6.27 -9.90 21.11
C VAL A 146 7.37 -10.75 20.51
N LYS A 147 7.41 -12.02 20.90
CA LYS A 147 8.31 -13.03 20.31
C LYS A 147 7.64 -13.65 19.08
N PRO A 148 7.98 -13.23 17.86
CA PRO A 148 7.34 -13.77 16.67
C PRO A 148 7.70 -15.25 16.50
N PRO A 149 6.78 -16.08 15.99
CA PRO A 149 7.10 -17.46 15.62
C PRO A 149 8.17 -17.48 14.54
N ILE A 150 9.15 -18.36 14.68
CA ILE A 150 10.16 -18.56 13.66
C ILE A 150 9.69 -19.66 12.70
N PRO A 151 9.56 -19.40 11.40
CA PRO A 151 9.14 -20.39 10.45
C PRO A 151 10.07 -21.62 10.44
N ARG A 152 9.51 -22.82 10.41
CA ARG A 152 10.31 -24.07 10.33
C ARG A 152 11.20 -24.09 9.09
N SER A 153 10.78 -23.43 8.03
CA SER A 153 11.49 -23.37 6.75
C SER A 153 12.64 -22.36 6.70
N VAL A 154 12.87 -21.56 7.76
CA VAL A 154 13.91 -20.50 7.76
C VAL A 154 15.31 -21.03 7.47
N ASN A 155 15.61 -22.23 7.96
CA ASN A 155 16.94 -22.87 7.84
C ASN A 155 17.10 -23.76 6.61
N LYS A 156 16.17 -23.75 5.64
CA LYS A 156 16.32 -24.53 4.40
C LYS A 156 17.64 -24.17 3.70
N THR A 157 18.34 -25.20 3.27
CA THR A 157 19.60 -25.05 2.53
C THR A 157 19.37 -24.53 1.12
N ARG A 158 20.42 -24.07 0.43
CA ARG A 158 20.33 -23.69 -0.98
C ARG A 158 19.84 -24.84 -1.87
N ALA A 159 20.23 -26.07 -1.59
CA ALA A 159 19.78 -27.25 -2.31
C ALA A 159 18.26 -27.49 -2.19
N GLN A 160 17.67 -27.08 -1.07
CA GLN A 160 16.23 -27.16 -0.81
C GLN A 160 15.45 -25.93 -1.32
N THR A 161 16.12 -25.01 -2.01
CA THR A 161 15.55 -23.75 -2.50
C THR A 161 15.43 -23.83 -4.02
N PRO A 162 14.29 -23.45 -4.62
CA PRO A 162 14.14 -23.40 -6.08
C PRO A 162 15.22 -22.53 -6.74
N LYS A 163 15.66 -22.92 -7.93
CA LYS A 163 16.76 -22.22 -8.64
C LYS A 163 16.48 -20.72 -8.85
N TRP A 164 15.22 -20.34 -9.12
CA TRP A 164 14.82 -18.95 -9.30
C TRP A 164 14.97 -18.12 -8.02
N ALA A 165 14.86 -18.74 -6.85
CA ALA A 165 15.01 -18.08 -5.56
C ALA A 165 16.42 -18.16 -4.97
N ALA A 166 17.34 -18.91 -5.60
CA ALA A 166 18.66 -19.21 -5.03
C ALA A 166 19.56 -17.99 -4.82
N LYS A 167 19.38 -16.93 -5.63
CA LYS A 167 20.19 -15.69 -5.59
C LYS A 167 19.68 -14.65 -4.59
N ALA A 168 18.44 -14.76 -4.11
CA ALA A 168 17.91 -13.76 -3.19
C ALA A 168 18.59 -13.84 -1.80
N PRO A 169 18.79 -12.70 -1.12
CA PRO A 169 19.38 -12.65 0.22
C PRO A 169 18.59 -13.54 1.19
N ARG A 170 19.31 -14.22 2.07
CA ARG A 170 18.70 -15.02 3.14
C ARG A 170 18.70 -14.21 4.43
N ILE A 171 17.68 -14.43 5.23
CA ILE A 171 17.56 -13.86 6.56
C ILE A 171 17.63 -14.97 7.62
N THR A 172 17.96 -14.56 8.83
CA THR A 172 18.07 -15.43 9.99
C THR A 172 16.88 -15.29 10.92
N ALA A 173 16.76 -16.20 11.89
CA ALA A 173 15.77 -16.06 12.97
C ALA A 173 15.91 -14.74 13.73
N ASP A 174 17.13 -14.23 13.93
CA ASP A 174 17.34 -12.94 14.62
C ASP A 174 16.82 -11.76 13.78
N THR A 175 17.02 -11.81 12.47
CA THR A 175 16.43 -10.83 11.56
C THR A 175 14.90 -10.83 11.68
N ILE A 176 14.27 -12.00 11.76
CA ILE A 176 12.80 -12.12 11.92
C ILE A 176 12.36 -11.52 13.25
N ARG A 177 13.06 -11.80 14.35
CA ARG A 177 12.76 -11.22 15.67
C ARG A 177 12.80 -9.70 15.69
N ILE A 178 13.68 -9.10 14.90
CA ILE A 178 13.80 -7.63 14.80
C ILE A 178 12.72 -7.03 13.88
N LEU A 179 12.41 -7.67 12.76
CA LEU A 179 11.54 -7.10 11.74
C LEU A 179 10.06 -7.33 12.00
N MET A 180 9.68 -8.51 12.52
CA MET A 180 8.27 -8.88 12.66
C MET A 180 7.49 -8.00 13.65
N PRO A 181 8.01 -7.56 14.80
CA PRO A 181 7.31 -6.61 15.65
C PRO A 181 6.93 -5.33 14.90
N LYS A 182 7.80 -4.80 14.05
CA LYS A 182 7.55 -3.62 13.21
C LYS A 182 6.53 -3.91 12.11
N TYR A 183 6.57 -5.10 11.52
CA TYR A 183 5.57 -5.56 10.56
C TYR A 183 4.17 -5.59 11.22
N TYR A 184 4.06 -6.13 12.43
CA TYR A 184 2.80 -6.12 13.19
C TYR A 184 2.33 -4.69 13.49
N GLY A 185 3.24 -3.79 13.80
CA GLY A 185 2.92 -2.37 13.97
C GLY A 185 2.36 -1.74 12.70
N MET A 186 2.93 -2.05 11.52
CA MET A 186 2.37 -1.58 10.25
C MET A 186 0.96 -2.14 10.00
N VAL A 187 0.74 -3.43 10.26
CA VAL A 187 -0.59 -4.06 10.13
C VAL A 187 -1.59 -3.42 11.08
N LYS A 188 -1.20 -3.16 12.34
CA LYS A 188 -2.08 -2.47 13.30
C LYS A 188 -2.42 -1.06 12.87
N CYS A 189 -1.46 -0.32 12.35
CA CYS A 189 -1.70 1.01 11.80
C CYS A 189 -2.69 0.97 10.62
N LEU A 190 -2.58 -0.02 9.74
CA LEU A 190 -3.55 -0.25 8.66
C LEU A 190 -4.95 -0.55 9.21
N ASP A 191 -5.06 -1.45 10.19
CA ASP A 191 -6.33 -1.83 10.80
C ASP A 191 -7.06 -0.62 11.39
N ASP A 192 -6.35 0.19 12.19
CA ASP A 192 -6.91 1.41 12.77
C ASP A 192 -7.37 2.40 11.69
N ASN A 193 -6.62 2.55 10.63
CA ASN A 193 -6.96 3.43 9.52
C ASN A 193 -8.17 2.93 8.71
N ILE A 194 -8.30 1.62 8.51
CA ILE A 194 -9.50 1.02 7.94
C ILE A 194 -10.70 1.27 8.85
N GLY A 195 -10.53 1.13 10.16
CA GLY A 195 -11.54 1.49 11.16
C GLY A 195 -12.05 2.92 11.00
N ARG A 196 -11.15 3.90 10.80
CA ARG A 196 -11.50 5.31 10.54
C ARG A 196 -12.38 5.48 9.30
N ILE A 197 -12.10 4.75 8.22
CA ILE A 197 -12.93 4.78 6.99
C ILE A 197 -14.32 4.22 7.28
N LEU A 198 -14.41 3.05 7.94
CA LEU A 198 -15.67 2.41 8.28
C LEU A 198 -16.52 3.29 9.20
N ASP A 199 -15.91 3.94 10.18
CA ASP A 199 -16.59 4.87 11.08
C ASP A 199 -17.10 6.10 10.35
N THR A 200 -16.37 6.58 9.34
CA THR A 200 -16.85 7.67 8.49
C THR A 200 -18.08 7.26 7.70
N LEU A 201 -18.07 6.06 7.10
CA LEU A 201 -19.25 5.52 6.40
C LEU A 201 -20.46 5.35 7.34
N ARG A 202 -20.25 4.88 8.58
CA ARG A 202 -21.30 4.78 9.60
C ARG A 202 -21.87 6.15 9.96
N LYS A 203 -21.01 7.12 10.28
CA LYS A 203 -21.40 8.50 10.61
C LYS A 203 -22.17 9.19 9.48
N ASN A 204 -21.85 8.84 8.24
CA ASN A 204 -22.54 9.37 7.07
C ASN A 204 -23.84 8.64 6.75
N GLY A 205 -24.17 7.53 7.42
CA GLY A 205 -25.31 6.65 7.10
C GLY A 205 -25.15 5.89 5.79
N GLN A 206 -23.92 5.62 5.37
CA GLN A 206 -23.61 4.99 4.09
C GLN A 206 -23.18 3.52 4.24
N ILE A 207 -22.88 3.06 5.46
CA ILE A 207 -22.28 1.74 5.68
C ILE A 207 -23.15 0.58 5.16
N ASP A 208 -24.46 0.62 5.38
CA ASP A 208 -25.39 -0.45 5.01
C ASP A 208 -25.66 -0.52 3.49
N ASN A 209 -25.30 0.54 2.75
CA ASN A 209 -25.44 0.61 1.29
C ASN A 209 -24.08 0.71 0.59
N THR A 210 -23.01 0.23 1.24
CA THR A 210 -21.66 0.20 0.68
C THR A 210 -21.10 -1.21 0.68
N ILE A 211 -20.73 -1.71 -0.49
CA ILE A 211 -19.98 -2.96 -0.61
C ILE A 211 -18.52 -2.67 -0.27
N ILE A 212 -18.00 -3.35 0.74
CA ILE A 212 -16.63 -3.24 1.19
C ILE A 212 -15.85 -4.47 0.75
N VAL A 213 -14.77 -4.25 0.00
CA VAL A 213 -13.88 -5.33 -0.43
C VAL A 213 -12.51 -5.09 0.20
N PHE A 214 -12.06 -6.04 1.01
CA PHE A 214 -10.72 -6.07 1.57
C PHE A 214 -9.93 -7.21 0.92
N THR A 215 -8.74 -6.88 0.38
CA THR A 215 -7.90 -7.86 -0.32
C THR A 215 -6.43 -7.45 -0.26
N SER A 216 -5.56 -8.35 -0.71
CA SER A 216 -4.14 -8.11 -0.90
C SER A 216 -3.75 -8.48 -2.33
N ASP A 217 -2.74 -7.82 -2.88
CA ASP A 217 -2.15 -8.16 -4.18
C ASP A 217 -1.32 -9.46 -4.11
N HIS A 218 -0.65 -9.70 -2.98
CA HIS A 218 0.12 -10.90 -2.64
C HIS A 218 0.44 -10.90 -1.14
N GLY A 219 1.02 -11.98 -0.65
CA GLY A 219 1.57 -12.06 0.70
C GLY A 219 3.02 -11.58 0.80
N ASP A 220 3.58 -11.66 2.00
CA ASP A 220 5.01 -11.53 2.29
C ASP A 220 5.49 -12.84 2.93
N LEU A 221 6.67 -13.30 2.56
CA LEU A 221 7.25 -14.54 3.08
C LEU A 221 7.56 -14.46 4.58
N CYS A 222 7.80 -13.27 5.13
CA CYS A 222 7.98 -13.02 6.56
C CYS A 222 8.94 -14.00 7.25
N GLY A 223 9.98 -14.44 6.55
CA GLY A 223 10.96 -15.40 7.06
C GLY A 223 10.78 -16.83 6.55
N GLU A 224 9.67 -17.16 5.91
CA GLU A 224 9.50 -18.46 5.26
C GLU A 224 10.62 -18.69 4.23
N HIS A 225 11.16 -19.90 4.22
CA HIS A 225 12.32 -20.27 3.39
C HIS A 225 13.57 -19.39 3.61
N GLY A 226 13.66 -18.69 4.75
CA GLY A 226 14.73 -17.76 5.05
C GLY A 226 14.69 -16.49 4.18
N ARG A 227 13.49 -15.99 3.85
CA ARG A 227 13.31 -14.84 2.93
C ARG A 227 12.30 -13.84 3.43
N LEU A 228 12.40 -12.62 2.91
CA LEU A 228 11.40 -11.57 3.00
C LEU A 228 10.82 -11.29 1.62
N ASN A 229 9.74 -10.51 1.62
CA ASN A 229 9.01 -10.10 0.43
C ASN A 229 8.35 -11.30 -0.29
N LYS A 230 8.39 -11.32 -1.60
CA LYS A 230 7.67 -12.25 -2.48
C LYS A 230 8.60 -12.82 -3.54
#